data_6e2a95d74b3953f64f01465903ebd53a
#
_entry.id   6e2a95d74b3953f64f01465903ebd53a
#
_cell.length_a   1.000
_cell.length_b   1.000
_cell.length_c   1.000
_cell.angle_alpha   90.00
_cell.angle_beta   90.00
_cell.angle_gamma   90.00
#
_symmetry.space_group_name_H-M   'P 1'
#
loop_
_entity.id
_entity.type
_entity.pdbx_description
1 polymer ?
#
loop_
_entity_poly.entity_id
_entity_poly.type
_entity_poly.pdbx_seq_one_letter_code
_entity_poly.pdbx_strand_id
1 'polypeptide(L)'
;MTGGDIPRPLSDIERDVIARLLSVPFPGRDELRAQLPFATVEGRCDCGCVTVNLAVDRAAAPATVLSGAPVSADISDDEFYAGIVLLVDGEGYLCCLEVYSIGDEPVRRLPPVEQINARPQR
;
A
#
# COMPACT_ATOMS: atom_id res chain seq x y z
N MET A 1 23.41 6.30 -6.66
CA MET A 1 22.51 6.71 -6.88
C MET A 1 21.43 5.97 -6.61
N THR A 2 20.78 6.28 -6.16
CA THR A 2 19.80 5.57 -5.56
C THR A 2 18.53 5.51 -6.28
N GLY A 3 18.28 6.41 -7.13
CA GLY A 3 17.05 6.39 -7.87
C GLY A 3 17.02 5.37 -8.99
N GLY A 4 18.14 4.75 -9.26
CA GLY A 4 18.23 3.81 -10.37
C GLY A 4 17.50 2.52 -10.19
N ASP A 5 16.97 2.28 -8.98
CA ASP A 5 16.26 1.04 -8.73
C ASP A 5 14.81 1.09 -9.20
N ILE A 6 14.31 2.23 -9.62
CA ILE A 6 12.91 2.38 -9.99
C ILE A 6 12.77 2.46 -11.51
N PRO A 7 11.83 1.72 -12.10
CA PRO A 7 10.86 0.81 -11.44
C PRO A 7 11.52 -0.47 -10.93
N ARG A 8 10.95 -1.03 -9.88
CA ARG A 8 11.47 -2.27 -9.31
C ARG A 8 10.30 -3.13 -8.81
N PRO A 9 10.55 -4.43 -8.59
CA PRO A 9 9.52 -5.28 -7.95
C PRO A 9 9.23 -4.79 -6.53
N LEU A 10 8.10 -5.18 -5.99
CA LEU A 10 7.82 -4.96 -4.58
C LEU A 10 8.82 -5.76 -3.76
N SER A 11 9.27 -5.17 -2.65
CA SER A 11 10.04 -5.92 -1.67
C SER A 11 9.12 -6.91 -0.96
N ASP A 12 9.71 -7.88 -0.27
CA ASP A 12 8.93 -8.88 0.45
C ASP A 12 8.03 -8.21 1.51
N ILE A 13 8.57 -7.24 2.25
CA ILE A 13 7.77 -6.58 3.27
C ILE A 13 6.66 -5.74 2.66
N GLU A 14 6.91 -5.08 1.54
CA GLU A 14 5.86 -4.31 0.85
C GLU A 14 4.74 -5.23 0.40
N ARG A 15 5.08 -6.37 -0.17
CA ARG A 15 4.10 -7.34 -0.63
C ARG A 15 3.30 -7.89 0.55
N ASP A 16 3.98 -8.20 1.66
CA ASP A 16 3.32 -8.74 2.85
C ASP A 16 2.37 -7.71 3.46
N VAL A 17 2.76 -6.44 3.50
CA VAL A 17 1.90 -5.38 4.03
C VAL A 17 0.66 -5.22 3.17
N ILE A 18 0.82 -5.19 1.85
CA ILE A 18 -0.32 -5.05 0.95
C ILE A 18 -1.23 -6.28 1.07
N ALA A 19 -0.66 -7.48 1.14
CA ALA A 19 -1.45 -8.69 1.32
C ALA A 19 -2.23 -8.65 2.63
N ARG A 20 -1.63 -8.12 3.69
CA ARG A 20 -2.32 -7.96 4.97
C ARG A 20 -3.49 -7.00 4.85
N LEU A 21 -3.31 -5.87 4.16
CA LEU A 21 -4.40 -4.93 3.93
C LEU A 21 -5.52 -5.58 3.12
N LEU A 22 -5.17 -6.43 2.18
CA LEU A 22 -6.15 -7.09 1.32
C LEU A 22 -6.73 -8.36 1.95
N SER A 23 -6.41 -8.63 3.23
CA SER A 23 -6.98 -9.77 3.92
C SER A 23 -8.39 -9.50 4.44
N VAL A 24 -8.81 -8.23 4.53
CA VAL A 24 -10.14 -7.90 5.00
C VAL A 24 -11.10 -7.81 3.81
N PRO A 25 -12.38 -8.20 3.98
CA PRO A 25 -13.31 -8.20 2.84
C PRO A 25 -13.84 -6.80 2.55
N PHE A 26 -13.88 -6.46 1.26
CA PHE A 26 -14.54 -5.25 0.77
C PHE A 26 -14.78 -5.42 -0.73
N PRO A 27 -15.66 -4.62 -1.34
CA PRO A 27 -15.92 -4.75 -2.77
C PRO A 27 -14.66 -4.47 -3.58
N GLY A 28 -14.29 -5.39 -4.47
CA GLY A 28 -13.11 -5.27 -5.33
C GLY A 28 -11.85 -5.88 -4.73
N ARG A 29 -11.90 -6.37 -3.49
CA ARG A 29 -10.73 -6.93 -2.83
C ARG A 29 -10.08 -8.06 -3.62
N ASP A 30 -10.88 -8.96 -4.16
CA ASP A 30 -10.33 -10.13 -4.85
C ASP A 30 -9.58 -9.73 -6.11
N GLU A 31 -10.09 -8.75 -6.85
CA GLU A 31 -9.41 -8.24 -8.03
C GLU A 31 -8.10 -7.56 -7.67
N LEU A 32 -8.10 -6.80 -6.56
CA LEU A 32 -6.86 -6.15 -6.13
C LEU A 32 -5.82 -7.17 -5.69
N ARG A 33 -6.23 -8.23 -5.03
CA ARG A 33 -5.31 -9.31 -4.68
C ARG A 33 -4.70 -9.94 -5.93
N ALA A 34 -5.50 -10.12 -6.96
CA ALA A 34 -5.01 -10.70 -8.21
C ALA A 34 -4.03 -9.78 -8.93
N GLN A 35 -4.09 -8.46 -8.67
CA GLN A 35 -3.18 -7.50 -9.26
C GLN A 35 -1.79 -7.54 -8.61
N LEU A 36 -1.68 -8.05 -7.39
CA LEU A 36 -0.44 -7.96 -6.62
C LEU A 36 0.77 -8.56 -7.33
N PRO A 37 0.69 -9.73 -7.98
CA PRO A 37 1.85 -10.26 -8.71
C PRO A 37 2.28 -9.40 -9.90
N PHE A 38 1.40 -8.49 -10.35
CA PHE A 38 1.67 -7.64 -11.51
C PHE A 38 2.06 -6.22 -11.11
N ALA A 39 2.28 -5.98 -9.81
CA ALA A 39 2.56 -4.63 -9.31
C ALA A 39 4.06 -4.40 -9.18
N THR A 40 4.49 -3.19 -9.49
CA THR A 40 5.86 -2.74 -9.28
C THR A 40 5.85 -1.39 -8.60
N VAL A 41 6.97 -1.03 -8.00
CA VAL A 41 7.16 0.30 -7.43
C VAL A 41 7.68 1.20 -8.54
N GLU A 42 6.97 2.28 -8.83
CA GLU A 42 7.39 3.21 -9.87
C GLU A 42 7.84 4.56 -9.32
N GLY A 43 7.69 4.81 -8.03
CA GLY A 43 8.15 6.06 -7.43
C GLY A 43 8.14 5.97 -5.92
N ARG A 44 8.80 6.94 -5.29
CA ARG A 44 8.88 7.04 -3.83
C ARG A 44 8.62 8.46 -3.41
N CYS A 45 8.20 8.62 -2.15
CA CYS A 45 8.01 9.94 -1.57
C CYS A 45 9.37 10.59 -1.32
N ASP A 46 9.51 11.87 -1.68
CA ASP A 46 10.76 12.61 -1.47
C ASP A 46 11.03 12.92 0.00
N CYS A 47 10.03 12.74 0.85
CA CYS A 47 10.18 13.07 2.27
C CYS A 47 11.04 12.05 3.03
N GLY A 48 11.39 10.93 2.41
CA GLY A 48 12.17 9.89 3.08
C GLY A 48 11.34 8.85 3.81
N CYS A 49 10.01 8.96 3.74
CA CYS A 49 9.15 7.95 4.34
C CYS A 49 9.04 6.74 3.41
N VAL A 50 8.34 5.70 3.88
CA VAL A 50 8.26 4.44 3.14
C VAL A 50 7.11 4.37 2.14
N THR A 51 6.39 5.48 1.92
CA THR A 51 5.33 5.55 0.91
C THR A 51 5.90 5.28 -0.47
N VAL A 52 5.24 4.43 -1.24
CA VAL A 52 5.65 4.12 -2.60
C VAL A 52 4.47 4.22 -3.54
N ASN A 53 4.74 4.70 -4.75
CA ASN A 53 3.77 4.68 -5.83
C ASN A 53 3.88 3.37 -6.57
N LEU A 54 2.75 2.85 -7.00
CA LEU A 54 2.66 1.53 -7.62
C LEU A 54 2.17 1.64 -9.04
N ALA A 55 2.61 0.72 -9.88
CA ALA A 55 2.07 0.53 -11.21
C ALA A 55 1.70 -0.94 -11.35
N VAL A 56 0.59 -1.21 -12.01
CA VAL A 56 0.12 -2.58 -12.24
C VAL A 56 0.04 -2.81 -13.74
N ASP A 57 0.60 -3.93 -14.19
CA ASP A 57 0.50 -4.34 -15.59
C ASP A 57 -0.98 -4.48 -15.95
N ARG A 58 -1.38 -3.86 -17.03
CA ARG A 58 -2.80 -3.85 -17.45
C ARG A 58 -3.27 -5.22 -17.97
N ALA A 59 -2.40 -6.22 -18.01
CA ALA A 59 -2.84 -7.59 -18.22
C ALA A 59 -3.70 -8.09 -17.05
N ALA A 60 -3.53 -7.51 -15.85
CA ALA A 60 -4.40 -7.83 -14.73
C ALA A 60 -5.72 -7.07 -14.86
N ALA A 61 -6.81 -7.67 -14.37
CA ALA A 61 -8.12 -7.05 -14.45
C ALA A 61 -8.26 -5.89 -13.47
N PRO A 62 -8.99 -4.83 -13.84
CA PRO A 62 -9.25 -3.75 -12.89
C PRO A 62 -10.26 -4.19 -11.82
N ALA A 63 -10.20 -3.53 -10.68
CA ALA A 63 -11.14 -3.76 -9.59
C ALA A 63 -12.23 -2.69 -9.61
N THR A 64 -13.42 -3.06 -9.18
CA THR A 64 -14.49 -2.09 -8.94
C THR A 64 -14.54 -1.85 -7.45
N VAL A 65 -14.10 -0.68 -7.02
CA VAL A 65 -14.07 -0.31 -5.60
C VAL A 65 -14.99 0.86 -5.36
N LEU A 66 -15.46 0.99 -4.11
CA LEU A 66 -16.40 2.06 -3.77
C LEU A 66 -15.70 3.40 -3.53
N SER A 67 -14.39 3.38 -3.32
CA SER A 67 -13.63 4.61 -3.14
C SER A 67 -12.19 4.35 -3.55
N GLY A 68 -11.44 5.44 -3.77
CA GLY A 68 -10.02 5.33 -4.10
C GLY A 68 -9.14 4.89 -2.95
N ALA A 69 -9.70 4.80 -1.73
CA ALA A 69 -8.99 4.34 -0.54
C ALA A 69 -9.81 3.25 0.14
N PRO A 70 -9.91 2.05 -0.46
CA PRO A 70 -10.86 1.05 0.02
C PRO A 70 -10.46 0.38 1.33
N VAL A 71 -9.21 0.48 1.73
CA VAL A 71 -8.75 -0.15 2.98
C VAL A 71 -7.65 0.69 3.60
N SER A 72 -7.65 0.75 4.92
CA SER A 72 -6.59 1.42 5.68
C SER A 72 -6.25 0.59 6.89
N ALA A 73 -5.20 0.98 7.59
CA ALA A 73 -4.78 0.28 8.79
C ALA A 73 -4.11 1.24 9.76
N ASP A 74 -4.19 0.89 11.04
CA ASP A 74 -3.39 1.51 12.07
C ASP A 74 -2.18 0.63 12.35
N ILE A 75 -1.06 1.26 12.68
CA ILE A 75 0.12 0.54 13.11
C ILE A 75 0.13 0.56 14.64
N SER A 76 0.14 -0.63 15.24
CA SER A 76 0.14 -0.76 16.69
C SER A 76 1.57 -0.70 17.19
N ASP A 77 1.98 0.50 17.64
CA ASP A 77 3.29 0.70 18.20
C ASP A 77 3.14 1.67 19.36
N ASP A 78 3.70 1.31 20.51
CA ASP A 78 3.57 2.13 21.72
C ASP A 78 4.34 3.44 21.64
N GLU A 79 5.30 3.54 20.74
CA GLU A 79 6.18 4.70 20.71
C GLU A 79 5.78 5.74 19.69
N PHE A 80 4.96 5.42 18.71
CA PHE A 80 4.50 6.41 17.75
C PHE A 80 3.17 5.98 17.16
N TYR A 81 2.50 6.93 16.56
CA TYR A 81 1.21 6.70 15.94
C TYR A 81 1.35 6.88 14.46
N ALA A 82 0.94 5.90 13.71
CA ALA A 82 1.06 5.93 12.26
C ALA A 82 -0.07 5.13 11.62
N GLY A 83 -0.27 5.35 10.34
CA GLY A 83 -1.29 4.63 9.60
C GLY A 83 -0.83 4.33 8.19
N ILE A 84 -1.58 3.45 7.53
CA ILE A 84 -1.32 3.01 6.17
C ILE A 84 -2.63 3.08 5.39
N VAL A 85 -2.57 3.59 4.17
CA VAL A 85 -3.72 3.62 3.28
C VAL A 85 -3.30 3.02 1.95
N LEU A 86 -4.12 2.10 1.43
CA LEU A 86 -3.89 1.55 0.10
C LEU A 86 -4.79 2.29 -0.87
N LEU A 87 -4.18 2.90 -1.88
CA LEU A 87 -4.91 3.73 -2.83
C LEU A 87 -5.05 3.00 -4.17
N VAL A 88 -6.21 3.23 -4.79
CA VAL A 88 -6.59 2.65 -6.07
C VAL A 88 -6.92 3.81 -7.00
N ASP A 89 -6.43 3.76 -8.24
CA ASP A 89 -6.67 4.85 -9.18
C ASP A 89 -8.09 4.77 -9.77
N GLY A 90 -8.43 5.77 -10.58
CA GLY A 90 -9.76 5.85 -11.16
C GLY A 90 -10.09 4.76 -12.16
N GLU A 91 -9.10 3.99 -12.57
CA GLU A 91 -9.30 2.87 -13.49
C GLU A 91 -9.37 1.52 -12.78
N GLY A 92 -9.23 1.52 -11.46
CA GLY A 92 -9.37 0.28 -10.67
C GLY A 92 -8.07 -0.47 -10.43
N TYR A 93 -6.93 0.22 -10.48
CA TYR A 93 -5.63 -0.43 -10.25
C TYR A 93 -4.95 0.13 -9.03
N LEU A 94 -4.21 -0.73 -8.31
CA LEU A 94 -3.40 -0.30 -7.18
C LEU A 94 -2.44 0.79 -7.65
N CYS A 95 -2.39 1.92 -6.93
CA CYS A 95 -1.55 3.04 -7.36
C CYS A 95 -0.65 3.60 -6.28
N CYS A 96 -0.88 3.31 -5.01
CA CYS A 96 -0.03 3.85 -3.95
C CYS A 96 -0.22 3.09 -2.65
N LEU A 97 0.88 2.83 -1.97
CA LEU A 97 0.87 2.38 -0.59
C LEU A 97 1.35 3.56 0.24
N GLU A 98 0.42 4.29 0.83
CA GLU A 98 0.74 5.50 1.56
C GLU A 98 0.88 5.21 3.04
N VAL A 99 2.00 5.64 3.63
CA VAL A 99 2.26 5.47 5.05
C VAL A 99 2.45 6.86 5.63
N TYR A 100 1.66 7.20 6.65
CA TYR A 100 1.71 8.53 7.25
C TYR A 100 1.96 8.42 8.75
N SER A 101 2.52 9.48 9.30
CA SER A 101 2.81 9.58 10.72
C SER A 101 2.01 10.74 11.28
N ILE A 102 1.49 10.58 12.49
CA ILE A 102 0.83 11.67 13.20
C ILE A 102 1.87 12.57 13.88
N GLY A 103 3.07 12.04 14.13
CA GLY A 103 4.12 12.82 14.78
C GLY A 103 4.97 13.60 13.78
N ASP A 104 6.05 14.17 14.27
CA ASP A 104 6.93 15.03 13.47
C ASP A 104 7.85 14.24 12.55
N GLU A 105 8.08 12.98 12.84
CA GLU A 105 9.03 12.18 12.08
C GLU A 105 8.34 11.31 11.06
N PRO A 106 8.86 11.20 9.84
CA PRO A 106 8.27 10.28 8.87
C PRO A 106 8.52 8.82 9.25
N VAL A 107 7.64 7.95 8.81
CA VAL A 107 7.81 6.51 8.99
C VAL A 107 8.82 6.04 7.93
N ARG A 108 9.97 5.56 8.38
CA ARG A 108 11.07 5.19 7.49
C ARG A 108 11.18 3.69 7.25
N ARG A 109 10.37 2.90 7.94
CA ARG A 109 10.44 1.45 7.85
C ARG A 109 9.04 0.89 8.04
N LEU A 110 8.66 -0.05 7.17
CA LEU A 110 7.36 -0.70 7.32
C LEU A 110 7.39 -1.63 8.54
N PRO A 111 6.31 -1.67 9.31
CA PRO A 111 6.25 -2.54 10.48
C PRO A 111 6.03 -3.99 10.09
N PRO A 112 6.29 -4.92 11.01
CA PRO A 112 5.87 -6.31 10.79
C PRO A 112 4.37 -6.39 10.63
N VAL A 113 3.90 -7.35 9.84
CA VAL A 113 2.46 -7.42 9.54
C VAL A 113 1.61 -7.67 10.77
N GLU A 114 2.18 -8.24 11.82
CA GLU A 114 1.46 -8.48 13.07
C GLU A 114 1.03 -7.18 13.76
N GLN A 115 1.69 -6.07 13.43
CA GLN A 115 1.36 -4.78 14.01
C GLN A 115 0.36 -4.00 13.17
N ILE A 116 -0.10 -4.56 12.06
CA ILE A 116 -0.99 -3.87 11.14
C ILE A 116 -2.42 -4.32 11.38
N ASN A 117 -3.28 -3.38 11.75
CA ASN A 117 -4.69 -3.64 12.02
C ASN A 117 -5.51 -3.08 10.86
N ALA A 118 -5.76 -3.91 9.86
CA ALA A 118 -6.43 -3.49 8.63
C ALA A 118 -7.94 -3.46 8.82
N ARG A 119 -8.59 -2.49 8.16
CA ARG A 119 -10.04 -2.41 8.15
C ARG A 119 -10.51 -1.79 6.84
N PRO A 120 -11.68 -2.22 6.33
CA PRO A 120 -12.22 -1.62 5.12
C PRO A 120 -12.72 -0.21 5.40
N GLN A 121 -12.63 0.64 4.38
CA GLN A 121 -13.19 1.98 4.44
C GLN A 121 -14.61 1.96 3.92
N ARG A 122 -15.45 2.79 4.45
CA ARG A 122 -16.85 2.89 4.05
C ARG A 122 -17.10 4.06 3.13
#